data_644cc600de69057f62cd95dea3b7662e
#
_entry.id   644cc600de69057f62cd95dea3b7662e
#
_cell.length_a   1.000
_cell.length_b   1.000
_cell.length_c   1.000
_cell.angle_alpha   90.00
_cell.angle_beta   90.00
_cell.angle_gamma   90.00
#
_symmetry.space_group_name_H-M   'P 1'
#
loop_
_entity.id
_entity.type
_entity.pdbx_description
1 polymer ?
#
loop_
_entity_poly.entity_id
_entity_poly.type
_entity_poly.pdbx_seq_one_letter_code
_entity_poly.pdbx_strand_id
1 'polypeptide(L)'
;MKTDIGHLPQTKQRELEKVVRIIHEEFAGIVERSKSDTKKDGRIYKIILFGSYARGTWVDEPHTSKGYRSDFDILVIVSNKELADPKYWDKATDRLMWDKEIETPVGLIVHGAREISNFLHDGQYFFVDLAREGIILYEFDDRPLAEPKPLSPADALRVAEEHFEKQFNGAKYFLQLARYSITDAQPNHAAFTLHQAVETAYSCYLLTLTNYSPPSHNLKFLRGLSEDRDRRLVDIWPRDHQRFTAWYNILNEAYVKARYSKHFEISEEALAWLQERTAELHVLIEALCREQIIKLKQATKS
;
A
#
# COMPACT_ATOMS: atom_id res chain seq x y z
N MET A 1 -9.60 3.23 20.08
CA MET A 1 -8.70 3.96 19.14
C MET A 1 -8.53 5.38 19.62
N LYS A 2 -7.42 6.05 19.25
CA LYS A 2 -7.19 7.48 19.55
C LYS A 2 -8.02 8.36 18.61
N THR A 3 -8.28 9.61 19.01
CA THR A 3 -8.93 10.63 18.18
C THR A 3 -8.10 11.92 18.09
N ASP A 4 -7.05 12.02 18.90
CA ASP A 4 -6.21 13.20 18.99
C ASP A 4 -5.03 13.13 17.99
N ILE A 5 -4.88 14.17 17.19
CA ILE A 5 -3.77 14.39 16.25
C ILE A 5 -2.84 15.53 16.70
N GLY A 6 -2.94 15.97 17.97
CA GLY A 6 -2.15 17.08 18.50
C GLY A 6 -0.64 16.88 18.51
N HIS A 7 -0.16 15.65 18.34
CA HIS A 7 1.27 15.34 18.17
C HIS A 7 1.81 15.73 16.79
N LEU A 8 0.94 16.03 15.81
CA LEU A 8 1.33 16.43 14.46
C LEU A 8 1.48 17.96 14.36
N PRO A 9 2.39 18.46 13.51
CA PRO A 9 2.46 19.89 13.19
C PRO A 9 1.13 20.43 12.67
N GLN A 10 0.81 21.68 12.92
CA GLN A 10 -0.44 22.31 12.47
C GLN A 10 -0.64 22.22 10.94
N THR A 11 0.44 22.28 10.17
CA THR A 11 0.37 22.10 8.70
C THR A 11 -0.16 20.73 8.34
N LYS A 12 0.33 19.67 8.98
CA LYS A 12 -0.11 18.28 8.75
C LYS A 12 -1.54 18.05 9.24
N GLN A 13 -1.95 18.70 10.33
CA GLN A 13 -3.35 18.64 10.78
C GLN A 13 -4.30 19.24 9.73
N ARG A 14 -3.95 20.40 9.14
CA ARG A 14 -4.74 21.04 8.06
C ARG A 14 -4.78 20.20 6.78
N GLU A 15 -3.66 19.58 6.40
CA GLU A 15 -3.63 18.64 5.27
C GLU A 15 -4.60 17.48 5.52
N LEU A 16 -4.60 16.88 6.73
CA LEU A 16 -5.52 15.78 7.09
C LEU A 16 -6.99 16.22 7.08
N GLU A 17 -7.32 17.41 7.58
CA GLU A 17 -8.66 17.99 7.49
C GLU A 17 -9.11 18.12 6.03
N LYS A 18 -8.20 18.55 5.14
CA LYS A 18 -8.45 18.65 3.71
C LYS A 18 -8.66 17.26 3.09
N VAL A 19 -7.83 16.27 3.46
CA VAL A 19 -7.95 14.88 3.02
C VAL A 19 -9.33 14.32 3.38
N VAL A 20 -9.76 14.48 4.63
CA VAL A 20 -11.09 14.04 5.08
C VAL A 20 -12.21 14.69 4.29
N ARG A 21 -12.12 16.00 4.03
CA ARG A 21 -13.10 16.75 3.25
C ARG A 21 -13.20 16.22 1.82
N ILE A 22 -12.07 16.02 1.12
CA ILE A 22 -12.05 15.48 -0.24
C ILE A 22 -12.68 14.09 -0.29
N ILE A 23 -12.38 13.23 0.67
CA ILE A 23 -12.96 11.89 0.78
C ILE A 23 -14.49 11.97 0.89
N HIS A 24 -15.03 12.86 1.73
CA HIS A 24 -16.47 13.05 1.87
C HIS A 24 -17.13 13.62 0.62
N GLU A 25 -16.53 14.60 -0.03
CA GLU A 25 -17.04 15.20 -1.25
C GLU A 25 -17.14 14.19 -2.40
N GLU A 26 -16.08 13.41 -2.62
CA GLU A 26 -16.09 12.38 -3.67
C GLU A 26 -17.02 11.23 -3.33
N PHE A 27 -17.12 10.83 -2.07
CA PHE A 27 -18.08 9.82 -1.63
C PHE A 27 -19.53 10.27 -1.85
N ALA A 28 -19.88 11.52 -1.54
CA ALA A 28 -21.20 12.08 -1.83
C ALA A 28 -21.52 11.97 -3.32
N GLY A 29 -20.58 12.29 -4.20
CA GLY A 29 -20.73 12.11 -5.64
C GLY A 29 -20.88 10.66 -6.10
N ILE A 30 -20.33 9.68 -5.37
CA ILE A 30 -20.55 8.25 -5.64
C ILE A 30 -22.00 7.86 -5.33
N VAL A 31 -22.49 8.27 -4.17
CA VAL A 31 -23.85 7.98 -3.69
C VAL A 31 -24.90 8.61 -4.61
N GLU A 32 -24.74 9.90 -4.95
CA GLU A 32 -25.68 10.64 -5.82
C GLU A 32 -25.80 10.03 -7.22
N ARG A 33 -24.69 9.58 -7.80
CA ARG A 33 -24.67 8.98 -9.15
C ARG A 33 -25.12 7.52 -9.19
N SER A 34 -25.30 6.90 -8.02
CA SER A 34 -25.68 5.50 -7.95
C SER A 34 -27.13 5.26 -8.32
N LYS A 35 -27.38 4.22 -9.13
CA LYS A 35 -28.73 3.74 -9.47
C LYS A 35 -29.24 2.66 -8.51
N SER A 36 -28.37 2.11 -7.68
CA SER A 36 -28.69 1.04 -6.71
C SER A 36 -29.13 1.66 -5.39
N ASP A 37 -30.25 1.24 -4.86
CA ASP A 37 -30.79 1.75 -3.58
C ASP A 37 -29.82 1.43 -2.42
N THR A 38 -29.19 0.25 -2.43
CA THR A 38 -28.14 -0.13 -1.45
C THR A 38 -26.96 0.81 -1.44
N LYS A 39 -26.67 1.50 -2.55
CA LYS A 39 -25.57 2.48 -2.63
C LYS A 39 -26.03 3.90 -2.31
N LYS A 40 -27.28 4.22 -2.58
CA LYS A 40 -27.88 5.52 -2.21
C LYS A 40 -27.91 5.72 -0.69
N ASP A 41 -28.13 4.62 0.06
CA ASP A 41 -28.07 4.60 1.53
C ASP A 41 -26.65 4.39 2.06
N GLY A 42 -25.66 4.45 1.17
CA GLY A 42 -24.26 4.27 1.50
C GLY A 42 -23.71 5.33 2.45
N ARG A 43 -22.81 4.94 3.34
CA ARG A 43 -22.20 5.83 4.34
C ARG A 43 -20.73 5.50 4.53
N ILE A 44 -19.94 6.50 4.84
CA ILE A 44 -18.63 6.32 5.47
C ILE A 44 -18.87 6.16 6.97
N TYR A 45 -18.44 5.04 7.54
CA TYR A 45 -18.53 4.83 8.99
C TYR A 45 -17.34 5.42 9.72
N LYS A 46 -16.14 5.22 9.19
CA LYS A 46 -14.91 5.75 9.82
C LYS A 46 -13.88 6.13 8.74
N ILE A 47 -13.09 7.14 9.05
CA ILE A 47 -11.84 7.47 8.36
C ILE A 47 -10.75 7.42 9.42
N ILE A 48 -9.72 6.61 9.19
CA ILE A 48 -8.69 6.29 10.16
C ILE A 48 -7.33 6.57 9.56
N LEU A 49 -6.53 7.39 10.23
CA LEU A 49 -5.10 7.54 9.97
C LEU A 49 -4.35 6.38 10.64
N PHE A 50 -3.48 5.71 9.90
CA PHE A 50 -2.61 4.67 10.45
C PHE A 50 -1.16 4.87 9.99
N GLY A 51 -0.28 3.91 10.20
CA GLY A 51 1.11 4.00 9.76
C GLY A 51 1.96 4.96 10.58
N SER A 52 3.01 5.49 9.98
CA SER A 52 4.03 6.28 10.66
C SER A 52 3.50 7.59 11.26
N TYR A 53 2.59 8.27 10.58
CA TYR A 53 1.96 9.48 11.10
C TYR A 53 1.10 9.21 12.33
N ALA A 54 0.37 8.10 12.37
CA ALA A 54 -0.42 7.73 13.55
C ALA A 54 0.46 7.35 14.75
N ARG A 55 1.63 6.74 14.49
CA ARG A 55 2.61 6.35 15.53
C ARG A 55 3.51 7.48 15.99
N GLY A 56 3.57 8.59 15.27
CA GLY A 56 4.51 9.68 15.56
C GLY A 56 5.95 9.38 15.10
N THR A 57 6.14 8.44 14.17
CA THR A 57 7.45 8.01 13.66
C THR A 57 7.68 8.40 12.20
N TRP A 58 6.87 9.32 11.67
CA TRP A 58 7.00 9.79 10.30
C TRP A 58 8.33 10.48 10.03
N VAL A 59 8.76 10.46 8.77
CA VAL A 59 9.97 11.14 8.29
C VAL A 59 9.56 12.05 7.14
N ASP A 60 10.06 13.27 7.13
CA ASP A 60 9.88 14.24 6.04
C ASP A 60 11.25 14.86 5.71
N GLU A 61 12.05 14.17 4.91
CA GLU A 61 13.42 14.53 4.55
C GLU A 61 13.62 14.67 3.03
N PRO A 62 12.82 15.50 2.34
CA PRO A 62 12.89 15.60 0.87
C PRO A 62 14.22 16.15 0.36
N HIS A 63 15.01 16.82 1.22
CA HIS A 63 16.27 17.47 0.87
C HIS A 63 17.52 16.64 1.19
N THR A 64 17.37 15.47 1.77
CA THR A 64 18.48 14.55 2.03
C THR A 64 18.77 13.70 0.79
N SER A 65 19.95 13.07 0.76
CA SER A 65 20.32 12.12 -0.30
C SER A 65 19.31 10.97 -0.45
N LYS A 66 18.62 10.61 0.64
CA LYS A 66 17.56 9.58 0.64
C LYS A 66 16.21 10.10 0.13
N GLY A 67 15.95 11.42 0.21
CA GLY A 67 14.74 12.06 -0.28
C GLY A 67 13.44 11.42 0.22
N TYR A 68 13.47 10.84 1.43
CA TYR A 68 12.35 10.04 1.96
C TYR A 68 11.27 10.96 2.56
N ARG A 69 10.03 10.69 2.17
CA ARG A 69 8.82 11.25 2.77
C ARG A 69 7.89 10.12 3.16
N SER A 70 7.37 10.16 4.37
CA SER A 70 6.27 9.29 4.77
C SER A 70 4.96 9.77 4.15
N ASP A 71 4.08 8.82 3.86
CA ASP A 71 2.75 9.06 3.29
C ASP A 71 1.71 9.15 4.43
N PHE A 72 0.61 9.84 4.21
CA PHE A 72 -0.59 9.66 5.02
C PHE A 72 -1.29 8.36 4.62
N ASP A 73 -1.24 7.38 5.49
CA ASP A 73 -1.94 6.11 5.29
C ASP A 73 -3.36 6.23 5.85
N ILE A 74 -4.35 6.18 4.98
CA ILE A 74 -5.77 6.40 5.32
C ILE A 74 -6.59 5.15 5.03
N LEU A 75 -7.30 4.65 6.03
CA LEU A 75 -8.36 3.65 5.87
C LEU A 75 -9.73 4.30 5.90
N VAL A 76 -10.53 4.06 4.88
CA VAL A 76 -11.95 4.43 4.83
C VAL A 76 -12.79 3.18 5.00
N ILE A 77 -13.67 3.19 5.99
CA ILE A 77 -14.61 2.10 6.24
C ILE A 77 -15.99 2.54 5.76
N VAL A 78 -16.50 1.85 4.74
CA VAL A 78 -17.81 2.13 4.14
C VAL A 78 -18.86 1.08 4.55
N SER A 79 -20.14 1.43 4.42
CA SER A 79 -21.26 0.60 4.88
C SER A 79 -21.35 -0.76 4.20
N ASN A 80 -20.96 -0.86 2.93
CA ASN A 80 -21.00 -2.13 2.19
C ASN A 80 -19.80 -2.28 1.26
N LYS A 81 -19.48 -3.53 0.89
CA LYS A 81 -18.36 -3.91 0.05
C LYS A 81 -18.40 -3.29 -1.36
N GLU A 82 -19.60 -3.11 -1.92
CA GLU A 82 -19.72 -2.58 -3.27
C GLU A 82 -19.22 -1.13 -3.38
N LEU A 83 -19.33 -0.35 -2.29
CA LEU A 83 -18.80 1.01 -2.20
C LEU A 83 -17.28 1.06 -2.02
N ALA A 84 -16.66 -0.06 -1.70
CA ALA A 84 -15.19 -0.18 -1.59
C ALA A 84 -14.52 -0.54 -2.92
N ASP A 85 -15.27 -0.74 -4.01
CA ASP A 85 -14.71 -1.04 -5.33
C ASP A 85 -13.77 0.11 -5.77
N PRO A 86 -12.49 -0.17 -6.09
CA PRO A 86 -11.49 0.86 -6.41
C PRO A 86 -11.93 1.87 -7.46
N LYS A 87 -12.71 1.44 -8.48
CA LYS A 87 -13.22 2.33 -9.56
C LYS A 87 -14.01 3.53 -9.06
N TYR A 88 -14.60 3.47 -7.88
CA TYR A 88 -15.33 4.60 -7.31
C TYR A 88 -14.39 5.61 -6.65
N TRP A 89 -13.17 5.19 -6.30
CA TRP A 89 -12.21 5.99 -5.53
C TRP A 89 -11.10 6.60 -6.38
N ASP A 90 -11.06 6.31 -7.69
CA ASP A 90 -10.07 6.87 -8.62
C ASP A 90 -10.05 8.40 -8.57
N LYS A 91 -11.24 9.05 -8.58
CA LYS A 91 -11.33 10.51 -8.49
C LYS A 91 -10.84 11.08 -7.16
N ALA A 92 -11.14 10.39 -6.05
CA ALA A 92 -10.64 10.80 -4.74
C ALA A 92 -9.11 10.69 -4.71
N THR A 93 -8.56 9.60 -5.21
CA THR A 93 -7.11 9.38 -5.31
C THR A 93 -6.45 10.44 -6.19
N ASP A 94 -7.02 10.74 -7.35
CA ASP A 94 -6.51 11.79 -8.25
C ASP A 94 -6.54 13.17 -7.58
N ARG A 95 -7.67 13.52 -6.93
CA ARG A 95 -7.76 14.82 -6.23
C ARG A 95 -6.76 14.93 -5.09
N LEU A 96 -6.59 13.87 -4.29
CA LEU A 96 -5.61 13.83 -3.21
C LEU A 96 -4.18 13.97 -3.73
N MET A 97 -3.88 13.42 -4.89
CA MET A 97 -2.56 13.49 -5.53
C MET A 97 -2.23 14.89 -6.09
N TRP A 98 -3.22 15.61 -6.62
CA TRP A 98 -3.02 16.86 -7.36
C TRP A 98 -3.46 18.10 -6.59
N ASP A 99 -4.00 17.97 -5.38
CA ASP A 99 -4.38 19.12 -4.57
C ASP A 99 -3.12 19.84 -4.03
N LYS A 100 -3.02 21.14 -4.34
CA LYS A 100 -1.85 21.95 -3.99
C LYS A 100 -1.71 22.25 -2.49
N GLU A 101 -2.77 22.03 -1.72
CA GLU A 101 -2.77 22.22 -0.27
C GLU A 101 -2.39 20.94 0.49
N ILE A 102 -2.17 19.83 -0.24
CA ILE A 102 -1.73 18.54 0.31
C ILE A 102 -0.34 18.25 -0.25
N GLU A 103 0.69 18.49 0.54
CA GLU A 103 2.08 18.21 0.16
C GLU A 103 2.50 16.78 0.48
N THR A 104 1.85 16.17 1.49
CA THR A 104 2.11 14.81 1.92
C THR A 104 1.40 13.83 0.98
N PRO A 105 2.09 12.86 0.38
CA PRO A 105 1.43 11.81 -0.39
C PRO A 105 0.37 11.09 0.44
N VAL A 106 -0.72 10.66 -0.18
CA VAL A 106 -1.83 9.97 0.50
C VAL A 106 -2.01 8.58 -0.07
N GLY A 107 -1.87 7.58 0.78
CA GLY A 107 -2.25 6.20 0.51
C GLY A 107 -3.66 5.92 1.01
N LEU A 108 -4.58 5.52 0.12
CA LEU A 108 -5.97 5.27 0.44
C LEU A 108 -6.29 3.78 0.36
N ILE A 109 -6.81 3.23 1.45
CA ILE A 109 -7.39 1.88 1.53
C ILE A 109 -8.88 2.02 1.83
N VAL A 110 -9.73 1.29 1.11
CA VAL A 110 -11.17 1.32 1.34
C VAL A 110 -11.69 -0.09 1.51
N HIS A 111 -12.44 -0.33 2.59
CA HIS A 111 -13.09 -1.59 2.86
C HIS A 111 -14.50 -1.42 3.38
N GLY A 112 -15.35 -2.42 3.13
CA GLY A 112 -16.66 -2.51 3.75
C GLY A 112 -16.56 -2.89 5.24
N ALA A 113 -17.45 -2.37 6.08
CA ALA A 113 -17.44 -2.63 7.52
C ALA A 113 -17.44 -4.13 7.88
N ARG A 114 -18.16 -4.95 7.11
CA ARG A 114 -18.20 -6.40 7.32
C ARG A 114 -16.85 -7.07 6.99
N GLU A 115 -16.14 -6.57 5.98
CA GLU A 115 -14.80 -7.07 5.63
C GLU A 115 -13.82 -6.79 6.75
N ILE A 116 -13.82 -5.55 7.29
CA ILE A 116 -12.98 -5.20 8.44
C ILE A 116 -13.25 -6.09 9.64
N SER A 117 -14.54 -6.37 9.95
CA SER A 117 -14.90 -7.28 11.03
C SER A 117 -14.36 -8.69 10.82
N ASN A 118 -14.42 -9.20 9.58
CA ASN A 118 -13.87 -10.51 9.23
C ASN A 118 -12.33 -10.51 9.37
N PHE A 119 -11.65 -9.49 8.85
CA PHE A 119 -10.19 -9.38 8.94
C PHE A 119 -9.67 -9.35 10.38
N LEU A 120 -10.38 -8.64 11.26
CA LEU A 120 -10.08 -8.63 12.70
C LEU A 120 -10.34 -10.00 13.35
N HIS A 121 -11.46 -10.64 13.00
CA HIS A 121 -11.79 -11.98 13.49
C HIS A 121 -10.79 -13.04 12.99
N ASP A 122 -10.31 -12.90 11.76
CA ASP A 122 -9.32 -13.81 11.16
C ASP A 122 -7.88 -13.50 11.60
N GLY A 123 -7.70 -12.55 12.51
CA GLY A 123 -6.41 -12.20 13.10
C GLY A 123 -5.40 -11.64 12.10
N GLN A 124 -5.89 -10.92 11.07
CA GLN A 124 -4.98 -10.25 10.14
C GLN A 124 -4.24 -9.12 10.87
N TYR A 125 -2.95 -9.31 11.09
CA TYR A 125 -2.12 -8.41 11.89
C TYR A 125 -2.17 -6.95 11.44
N PHE A 126 -2.29 -6.69 10.15
CA PHE A 126 -2.45 -5.34 9.63
C PHE A 126 -3.62 -4.61 10.30
N PHE A 127 -4.79 -5.24 10.34
CA PHE A 127 -5.99 -4.63 10.92
C PHE A 127 -5.98 -4.65 12.45
N VAL A 128 -5.33 -5.65 13.05
CA VAL A 128 -5.11 -5.70 14.51
C VAL A 128 -4.23 -4.52 14.95
N ASP A 129 -3.12 -4.28 14.27
CA ASP A 129 -2.23 -3.15 14.52
C ASP A 129 -2.96 -1.81 14.28
N LEU A 130 -3.71 -1.71 13.18
CA LEU A 130 -4.50 -0.53 12.85
C LEU A 130 -5.54 -0.24 13.95
N ALA A 131 -6.25 -1.25 14.44
CA ALA A 131 -7.23 -1.08 15.51
C ALA A 131 -6.58 -0.61 16.84
N ARG A 132 -5.32 -1.01 17.09
CA ARG A 132 -4.56 -0.62 18.29
C ARG A 132 -3.96 0.78 18.17
N GLU A 133 -3.38 1.13 17.03
CA GLU A 133 -2.51 2.29 16.85
C GLU A 133 -3.14 3.42 16.04
N GLY A 134 -4.20 3.12 15.28
CA GLY A 134 -4.86 4.06 14.39
C GLY A 134 -5.54 5.21 15.13
N ILE A 135 -5.66 6.33 14.44
CA ILE A 135 -6.32 7.55 14.91
C ILE A 135 -7.57 7.79 14.08
N ILE A 136 -8.73 7.89 14.73
CA ILE A 136 -9.99 8.20 14.07
C ILE A 136 -10.00 9.68 13.69
N LEU A 137 -10.05 9.97 12.39
CA LEU A 137 -10.21 11.32 11.85
C LEU A 137 -11.68 11.69 11.65
N TYR A 138 -12.53 10.69 11.40
CA TYR A 138 -13.97 10.83 11.27
C TYR A 138 -14.68 9.55 11.71
N GLU A 139 -15.81 9.71 12.37
CA GLU A 139 -16.67 8.65 12.84
C GLU A 139 -18.14 9.07 12.68
N PHE A 140 -18.94 8.20 12.03
CA PHE A 140 -20.36 8.45 11.81
C PHE A 140 -21.20 8.11 13.05
N ASP A 141 -20.85 7.04 13.72
CA ASP A 141 -21.50 6.56 14.95
C ASP A 141 -20.45 5.92 15.89
N ASP A 142 -20.78 5.82 17.18
CA ASP A 142 -19.89 5.29 18.23
C ASP A 142 -19.68 3.76 18.14
N ARG A 143 -20.04 3.14 17.03
CA ARG A 143 -19.92 1.68 16.85
C ARG A 143 -18.46 1.26 16.88
N PRO A 144 -18.02 0.44 17.84
CA PRO A 144 -16.65 -0.03 17.92
C PRO A 144 -16.31 -0.93 16.74
N LEU A 145 -15.03 -1.02 16.39
CA LEU A 145 -14.55 -2.10 15.53
C LEU A 145 -14.71 -3.43 16.26
N ALA A 146 -14.85 -4.51 15.49
CA ALA A 146 -14.87 -5.86 16.06
C ALA A 146 -13.61 -6.11 16.90
N GLU A 147 -13.73 -6.89 17.96
CA GLU A 147 -12.58 -7.28 18.77
C GLU A 147 -11.63 -8.17 17.95
N PRO A 148 -10.32 -7.81 17.90
CA PRO A 148 -9.34 -8.64 17.20
C PRO A 148 -9.22 -10.02 17.84
N LYS A 149 -9.26 -11.08 17.04
CA LYS A 149 -8.94 -12.42 17.47
C LYS A 149 -7.53 -12.78 16.95
N PRO A 150 -6.49 -12.68 17.80
CA PRO A 150 -5.14 -12.98 17.37
C PRO A 150 -5.01 -14.44 16.94
N LEU A 151 -4.25 -14.69 15.88
CA LEU A 151 -3.89 -16.05 15.47
C LEU A 151 -3.06 -16.74 16.57
N SER A 152 -3.20 -18.03 16.70
CA SER A 152 -2.23 -18.81 17.47
C SER A 152 -0.84 -18.68 16.85
N PRO A 153 0.27 -18.79 17.62
CA PRO A 153 1.62 -18.76 17.06
C PRO A 153 1.83 -19.79 15.93
N ALA A 154 1.22 -20.96 16.04
CA ALA A 154 1.30 -22.01 15.03
C ALA A 154 0.56 -21.62 13.73
N ASP A 155 -0.65 -21.06 13.83
CA ASP A 155 -1.40 -20.58 12.66
C ASP A 155 -0.72 -19.39 12.01
N ALA A 156 -0.19 -18.46 12.81
CA ALA A 156 0.57 -17.33 12.32
C ALA A 156 1.79 -17.75 11.50
N LEU A 157 2.53 -18.75 11.99
CA LEU A 157 3.67 -19.32 11.28
C LEU A 157 3.23 -19.97 9.96
N ARG A 158 2.23 -20.85 10.01
CA ARG A 158 1.73 -21.56 8.84
C ARG A 158 1.29 -20.58 7.74
N VAL A 159 0.49 -19.58 8.10
CA VAL A 159 -0.01 -18.58 7.14
C VAL A 159 1.13 -17.74 6.54
N ALA A 160 2.12 -17.34 7.35
CA ALA A 160 3.28 -16.60 6.88
C ALA A 160 4.15 -17.43 5.91
N GLU A 161 4.36 -18.72 6.19
CA GLU A 161 5.09 -19.63 5.30
C GLU A 161 4.35 -19.85 3.98
N GLU A 162 3.03 -20.09 4.01
CA GLU A 162 2.19 -20.25 2.82
C GLU A 162 2.22 -19.00 1.92
N HIS A 163 2.09 -17.81 2.51
CA HIS A 163 2.18 -16.55 1.76
C HIS A 163 3.57 -16.36 1.15
N PHE A 164 4.62 -16.55 1.94
CA PHE A 164 5.99 -16.39 1.45
C PHE A 164 6.28 -17.33 0.28
N GLU A 165 6.01 -18.62 0.44
CA GLU A 165 6.32 -19.60 -0.60
C GLU A 165 5.57 -19.30 -1.90
N LYS A 166 4.28 -19.06 -1.83
CA LYS A 166 3.45 -18.79 -3.00
C LYS A 166 3.86 -17.50 -3.71
N GLN A 167 3.94 -16.39 -2.97
CA GLN A 167 4.13 -15.07 -3.58
C GLN A 167 5.58 -14.88 -4.03
N PHE A 168 6.56 -15.33 -3.24
CA PHE A 168 7.96 -15.15 -3.60
C PHE A 168 8.37 -15.95 -4.84
N ASN A 169 7.83 -17.14 -5.01
CA ASN A 169 8.03 -17.92 -6.24
C ASN A 169 7.42 -17.21 -7.45
N GLY A 170 6.24 -16.59 -7.31
CA GLY A 170 5.64 -15.75 -8.34
C GLY A 170 6.50 -14.56 -8.72
N ALA A 171 7.01 -13.82 -7.71
CA ALA A 171 7.88 -12.67 -7.93
C ALA A 171 9.16 -13.04 -8.70
N LYS A 172 9.83 -14.13 -8.31
CA LYS A 172 11.01 -14.65 -9.02
C LYS A 172 10.70 -15.01 -10.47
N TYR A 173 9.56 -15.64 -10.70
CA TYR A 173 9.15 -16.02 -12.05
C TYR A 173 8.90 -14.80 -12.94
N PHE A 174 8.22 -13.76 -12.43
CA PHE A 174 8.05 -12.52 -13.17
C PHE A 174 9.38 -11.83 -13.50
N LEU A 175 10.34 -11.81 -12.58
CA LEU A 175 11.67 -11.27 -12.87
C LEU A 175 12.40 -12.09 -13.96
N GLN A 176 12.23 -13.41 -13.97
CA GLN A 176 12.79 -14.25 -15.03
C GLN A 176 12.15 -13.94 -16.39
N LEU A 177 10.82 -13.77 -16.45
CA LEU A 177 10.12 -13.38 -17.68
C LEU A 177 10.58 -12.00 -18.16
N ALA A 178 10.81 -11.07 -17.25
CA ALA A 178 11.34 -9.75 -17.60
C ALA A 178 12.72 -9.84 -18.26
N ARG A 179 13.61 -10.68 -17.72
CA ARG A 179 14.94 -10.94 -18.32
C ARG A 179 14.84 -11.49 -19.73
N TYR A 180 13.97 -12.46 -19.97
CA TYR A 180 13.72 -12.98 -21.32
C TYR A 180 13.19 -11.89 -22.25
N SER A 181 12.21 -11.09 -21.80
CA SER A 181 11.65 -10.00 -22.60
C SER A 181 12.70 -8.94 -22.96
N ILE A 182 13.64 -8.65 -22.06
CA ILE A 182 14.78 -7.74 -22.35
C ILE A 182 15.69 -8.33 -23.40
N THR A 183 16.06 -9.61 -23.27
CA THR A 183 16.91 -10.32 -24.22
C THR A 183 16.28 -10.37 -25.62
N ASP A 184 14.97 -10.56 -25.69
CA ASP A 184 14.22 -10.61 -26.95
C ASP A 184 13.85 -9.22 -27.52
N ALA A 185 14.43 -8.14 -26.96
CA ALA A 185 14.14 -6.75 -27.35
C ALA A 185 12.64 -6.40 -27.34
N GLN A 186 11.91 -6.85 -26.31
CA GLN A 186 10.49 -6.58 -26.08
C GLN A 186 10.29 -5.62 -24.89
N PRO A 187 10.58 -4.29 -25.06
CA PRO A 187 10.67 -3.36 -23.93
C PRO A 187 9.36 -3.21 -23.16
N ASN A 188 8.20 -3.22 -23.84
CA ASN A 188 6.89 -3.08 -23.20
C ASN A 188 6.56 -4.32 -22.34
N HIS A 189 6.83 -5.53 -22.83
CA HIS A 189 6.65 -6.76 -22.07
C HIS A 189 7.62 -6.82 -20.89
N ALA A 190 8.88 -6.37 -21.08
CA ALA A 190 9.86 -6.28 -20.02
C ALA A 190 9.41 -5.33 -18.91
N ALA A 191 8.94 -4.14 -19.25
CA ALA A 191 8.45 -3.16 -18.28
C ALA A 191 7.22 -3.68 -17.51
N PHE A 192 6.26 -4.30 -18.20
CA PHE A 192 5.09 -4.90 -17.55
C PHE A 192 5.48 -6.05 -16.61
N THR A 193 6.35 -6.94 -17.03
CA THR A 193 6.77 -8.10 -16.19
C THR A 193 7.67 -7.65 -15.03
N LEU A 194 8.51 -6.62 -15.19
CA LEU A 194 9.23 -5.98 -14.09
C LEU A 194 8.25 -5.36 -13.06
N HIS A 195 7.22 -4.66 -13.55
CA HIS A 195 6.18 -4.14 -12.67
C HIS A 195 5.56 -5.29 -11.84
N GLN A 196 5.17 -6.39 -12.47
CA GLN A 196 4.60 -7.54 -11.77
C GLN A 196 5.58 -8.19 -10.79
N ALA A 197 6.87 -8.23 -11.12
CA ALA A 197 7.91 -8.74 -10.22
C ALA A 197 8.02 -7.89 -8.95
N VAL A 198 7.97 -6.57 -9.07
CA VAL A 198 8.03 -5.62 -7.93
C VAL A 198 6.74 -5.65 -7.12
N GLU A 199 5.57 -5.61 -7.77
CA GLU A 199 4.26 -5.68 -7.13
C GLU A 199 4.13 -6.95 -6.29
N THR A 200 4.42 -8.11 -6.90
CA THR A 200 4.32 -9.41 -6.22
C THR A 200 5.32 -9.52 -5.07
N ALA A 201 6.51 -8.95 -5.21
CA ALA A 201 7.51 -8.92 -4.13
C ALA A 201 7.04 -8.09 -2.93
N TYR A 202 6.51 -6.89 -3.13
CA TYR A 202 5.93 -6.10 -2.05
C TYR A 202 4.71 -6.78 -1.43
N SER A 203 3.84 -7.37 -2.24
CA SER A 203 2.70 -8.15 -1.74
C SER A 203 3.16 -9.35 -0.90
N CYS A 204 4.22 -10.04 -1.34
CA CYS A 204 4.84 -11.12 -0.58
C CYS A 204 5.29 -10.64 0.81
N TYR A 205 6.02 -9.53 0.86
CA TYR A 205 6.48 -8.94 2.10
C TYR A 205 5.33 -8.58 3.04
N LEU A 206 4.36 -7.81 2.54
CA LEU A 206 3.22 -7.37 3.34
C LEU A 206 2.38 -8.57 3.85
N LEU A 207 2.08 -9.53 3.00
CA LEU A 207 1.32 -10.73 3.39
C LEU A 207 2.07 -11.57 4.44
N THR A 208 3.37 -11.78 4.27
CA THR A 208 4.18 -12.57 5.21
C THR A 208 4.26 -11.92 6.59
N LEU A 209 4.35 -10.59 6.64
CA LEU A 209 4.50 -9.86 7.90
C LEU A 209 3.17 -9.51 8.56
N THR A 210 2.12 -9.28 7.77
CA THR A 210 0.88 -8.66 8.27
C THR A 210 -0.39 -9.45 7.96
N ASN A 211 -0.25 -10.54 7.20
CA ASN A 211 -1.37 -11.31 6.66
C ASN A 211 -2.36 -10.46 5.83
N TYR A 212 -1.88 -9.34 5.27
CA TYR A 212 -2.66 -8.45 4.41
C TYR A 212 -1.77 -7.74 3.39
N SER A 213 -2.24 -7.63 2.16
CA SER A 213 -1.73 -6.72 1.14
C SER A 213 -2.91 -6.06 0.44
N PRO A 214 -2.93 -4.73 0.28
CA PRO A 214 -4.02 -4.09 -0.45
C PRO A 214 -4.03 -4.55 -1.91
N PRO A 215 -5.21 -4.73 -2.52
CA PRO A 215 -5.33 -5.06 -3.93
C PRO A 215 -5.04 -3.82 -4.79
N SER A 216 -3.77 -3.51 -4.98
CA SER A 216 -3.32 -2.31 -5.68
C SER A 216 -2.19 -2.62 -6.65
N HIS A 217 -2.27 -2.02 -7.85
CA HIS A 217 -1.19 -2.02 -8.83
C HIS A 217 -0.31 -0.76 -8.73
N ASN A 218 -0.53 0.09 -7.73
CA ASN A 218 0.28 1.27 -7.49
C ASN A 218 1.54 0.90 -6.69
N LEU A 219 2.68 0.78 -7.38
CA LEU A 219 3.95 0.41 -6.75
C LEU A 219 4.41 1.43 -5.72
N LYS A 220 4.11 2.71 -5.89
CA LYS A 220 4.48 3.74 -4.91
C LYS A 220 3.76 3.51 -3.59
N PHE A 221 2.48 3.16 -3.66
CA PHE A 221 1.68 2.86 -2.48
C PHE A 221 2.17 1.59 -1.76
N LEU A 222 2.36 0.48 -2.49
CA LEU A 222 2.89 -0.76 -1.91
C LEU A 222 4.29 -0.56 -1.31
N ARG A 223 5.12 0.23 -2.00
CA ARG A 223 6.44 0.62 -1.53
C ARG A 223 6.36 1.41 -0.22
N GLY A 224 5.51 2.44 -0.14
CA GLY A 224 5.31 3.26 1.07
C GLY A 224 4.95 2.41 2.27
N LEU A 225 3.92 1.55 2.14
CA LEU A 225 3.50 0.60 3.19
C LEU A 225 4.64 -0.34 3.63
N SER A 226 5.49 -0.76 2.70
CA SER A 226 6.59 -1.67 2.98
C SER A 226 7.77 -0.94 3.65
N GLU A 227 8.15 0.23 3.15
CA GLU A 227 9.20 1.09 3.70
C GLU A 227 8.85 1.61 5.11
N ASP A 228 7.57 1.82 5.39
CA ASP A 228 7.09 2.20 6.73
C ASP A 228 7.30 1.08 7.77
N ARG A 229 7.30 -0.17 7.33
CA ARG A 229 7.56 -1.33 8.18
C ARG A 229 9.05 -1.65 8.35
N ASP A 230 9.85 -1.47 7.30
CA ASP A 230 11.29 -1.69 7.36
C ASP A 230 12.05 -0.69 6.49
N ARG A 231 12.80 0.19 7.12
CA ARG A 231 13.55 1.26 6.46
C ARG A 231 14.70 0.76 5.56
N ARG A 232 15.12 -0.49 5.66
CA ARG A 232 16.10 -1.11 4.74
C ARG A 232 15.60 -1.10 3.30
N LEU A 233 14.27 -1.13 3.09
CA LEU A 233 13.66 -1.09 1.76
C LEU A 233 13.78 0.27 1.05
N VAL A 234 14.02 1.36 1.80
CA VAL A 234 14.17 2.72 1.24
C VAL A 234 15.35 2.81 0.27
N ASP A 235 16.46 2.12 0.60
CA ASP A 235 17.72 2.21 -0.13
C ASP A 235 17.69 1.44 -1.47
N ILE A 236 16.68 0.59 -1.70
CA ILE A 236 16.52 -0.15 -2.96
C ILE A 236 16.26 0.79 -4.15
N TRP A 237 15.49 1.84 -3.92
CA TRP A 237 15.10 2.79 -4.97
C TRP A 237 15.66 4.18 -4.66
N PRO A 238 16.91 4.47 -5.04
CA PRO A 238 17.54 5.77 -4.82
C PRO A 238 16.70 6.92 -5.39
N ARG A 239 16.61 8.02 -4.65
CA ARG A 239 15.87 9.23 -5.01
C ARG A 239 16.78 10.43 -5.22
N ASP A 240 18.08 10.23 -5.11
CA ASP A 240 19.14 11.25 -5.23
C ASP A 240 19.32 11.82 -6.64
N HIS A 241 18.89 11.07 -7.66
CA HIS A 241 18.89 11.51 -9.04
C HIS A 241 17.50 11.53 -9.65
N GLN A 242 17.14 12.63 -10.30
CA GLN A 242 15.85 12.81 -10.94
C GLN A 242 15.53 11.70 -11.97
N ARG A 243 16.56 11.19 -12.69
CA ARG A 243 16.38 10.11 -13.66
C ARG A 243 15.91 8.81 -13.01
N PHE A 244 16.41 8.46 -11.81
CA PHE A 244 15.99 7.23 -11.10
C PHE A 244 14.53 7.31 -10.66
N THR A 245 14.13 8.50 -10.18
CA THR A 245 12.72 8.76 -9.85
C THR A 245 11.85 8.68 -11.12
N ALA A 246 12.31 9.21 -12.25
CA ALA A 246 11.60 9.13 -13.53
C ALA A 246 11.46 7.67 -14.01
N TRP A 247 12.50 6.86 -13.94
CA TRP A 247 12.45 5.44 -14.32
C TRP A 247 11.53 4.62 -13.42
N TYR A 248 11.55 4.87 -12.11
CA TYR A 248 10.61 4.23 -11.20
C TYR A 248 9.15 4.64 -11.48
N ASN A 249 8.91 5.91 -11.87
CA ASN A 249 7.59 6.36 -12.29
C ASN A 249 7.11 5.65 -13.56
N ILE A 250 8.00 5.47 -14.57
CA ILE A 250 7.71 4.71 -15.78
C ILE A 250 7.33 3.26 -15.40
N LEU A 251 8.08 2.63 -14.49
CA LEU A 251 7.77 1.29 -14.00
C LEU A 251 6.39 1.25 -13.31
N ASN A 252 6.08 2.22 -12.43
CA ASN A 252 4.79 2.28 -11.76
C ASN A 252 3.62 2.40 -12.74
N GLU A 253 3.80 3.10 -13.85
CA GLU A 253 2.78 3.27 -14.89
C GLU A 253 2.70 2.09 -15.87
N ALA A 254 3.71 1.21 -15.89
CA ALA A 254 3.84 0.13 -16.87
C ALA A 254 2.68 -0.87 -16.80
N TYR A 255 2.04 -1.05 -15.64
CA TYR A 255 0.88 -1.93 -15.52
C TYR A 255 -0.22 -1.62 -16.54
N VAL A 256 -0.50 -0.36 -16.77
CA VAL A 256 -1.50 0.10 -17.75
C VAL A 256 -0.83 0.50 -19.06
N LYS A 257 0.16 1.40 -19.00
CA LYS A 257 0.67 2.07 -20.19
C LYS A 257 1.45 1.14 -21.11
N ALA A 258 2.22 0.17 -20.59
CA ALA A 258 2.96 -0.76 -21.42
C ALA A 258 2.07 -1.67 -22.28
N ARG A 259 0.82 -1.90 -21.85
CA ARG A 259 -0.14 -2.77 -22.55
C ARG A 259 -1.07 -2.01 -23.50
N TYR A 260 -1.42 -0.78 -23.16
CA TYR A 260 -2.53 -0.08 -23.83
C TYR A 260 -2.12 1.26 -24.46
N SER A 261 -1.00 1.85 -24.09
CA SER A 261 -0.56 3.13 -24.67
C SER A 261 0.36 2.91 -25.85
N LYS A 262 0.03 3.53 -26.98
CA LYS A 262 0.89 3.59 -28.17
C LYS A 262 2.14 4.48 -27.97
N HIS A 263 2.15 5.29 -26.91
CA HIS A 263 3.21 6.24 -26.60
C HIS A 263 4.04 5.83 -25.39
N PHE A 264 3.91 4.57 -24.95
CA PHE A 264 4.76 4.06 -23.88
C PHE A 264 6.15 3.78 -24.41
N GLU A 265 7.13 4.46 -23.86
CA GLU A 265 8.54 4.30 -24.21
C GLU A 265 9.36 4.06 -22.94
N ILE A 266 10.32 3.19 -23.02
CA ILE A 266 11.29 2.91 -21.97
C ILE A 266 12.64 2.57 -22.61
N SER A 267 13.71 3.21 -22.13
CA SER A 267 15.05 2.98 -22.66
C SER A 267 15.65 1.66 -22.15
N GLU A 268 16.61 1.10 -22.90
CA GLU A 268 17.37 -0.07 -22.48
C GLU A 268 18.13 0.18 -21.17
N GLU A 269 18.70 1.39 -21.00
CA GLU A 269 19.37 1.79 -19.76
C GLU A 269 18.41 1.75 -18.56
N ALA A 270 17.18 2.26 -18.73
CA ALA A 270 16.15 2.23 -17.69
C ALA A 270 15.75 0.79 -17.35
N LEU A 271 15.56 -0.06 -18.37
CA LEU A 271 15.23 -1.48 -18.16
C LEU A 271 16.34 -2.23 -17.41
N ALA A 272 17.59 -2.01 -17.78
CA ALA A 272 18.74 -2.64 -17.12
C ALA A 272 18.81 -2.23 -15.63
N TRP A 273 18.69 -0.94 -15.36
CA TRP A 273 18.70 -0.43 -14.00
C TRP A 273 17.51 -0.95 -13.17
N LEU A 274 16.30 -0.92 -13.72
CA LEU A 274 15.11 -1.43 -13.05
C LEU A 274 15.20 -2.93 -12.75
N GLN A 275 15.77 -3.72 -13.67
CA GLN A 275 16.01 -5.14 -13.48
C GLN A 275 16.97 -5.40 -12.33
N GLU A 276 18.09 -4.65 -12.24
CA GLU A 276 19.06 -4.75 -11.17
C GLU A 276 18.42 -4.41 -9.82
N ARG A 277 17.72 -3.28 -9.73
CA ARG A 277 17.03 -2.87 -8.50
C ARG A 277 15.95 -3.87 -8.08
N THR A 278 15.21 -4.44 -9.03
CA THR A 278 14.21 -5.48 -8.74
C THR A 278 14.88 -6.73 -8.18
N ALA A 279 16.03 -7.13 -8.69
CA ALA A 279 16.78 -8.27 -8.15
C ALA A 279 17.25 -8.01 -6.72
N GLU A 280 17.75 -6.81 -6.41
CA GLU A 280 18.14 -6.42 -5.05
C GLU A 280 16.92 -6.37 -4.11
N LEU A 281 15.78 -5.84 -4.59
CA LEU A 281 14.53 -5.87 -3.83
C LEU A 281 14.16 -7.30 -3.43
N HIS A 282 14.25 -8.25 -4.38
CA HIS A 282 13.92 -9.65 -4.10
C HIS A 282 14.85 -10.27 -3.04
N VAL A 283 16.15 -9.99 -3.11
CA VAL A 283 17.12 -10.48 -2.11
C VAL A 283 16.78 -9.94 -0.72
N LEU A 284 16.48 -8.65 -0.62
CA LEU A 284 16.13 -8.04 0.67
C LEU A 284 14.79 -8.55 1.20
N ILE A 285 13.76 -8.64 0.36
CA ILE A 285 12.45 -9.15 0.77
C ILE A 285 12.54 -10.60 1.22
N GLU A 286 13.31 -11.44 0.53
CA GLU A 286 13.56 -12.82 0.98
C GLU A 286 14.15 -12.85 2.38
N ALA A 287 15.18 -12.05 2.64
CA ALA A 287 15.81 -11.96 3.94
C ALA A 287 14.82 -11.53 5.04
N LEU A 288 14.06 -10.46 4.78
CA LEU A 288 13.08 -9.91 5.73
C LEU A 288 11.95 -10.90 6.05
N CYS A 289 11.41 -11.58 5.03
CA CYS A 289 10.37 -12.60 5.22
C CYS A 289 10.90 -13.79 6.02
N ARG A 290 12.13 -14.24 5.75
CA ARG A 290 12.77 -15.32 6.51
C ARG A 290 13.04 -14.92 7.97
N GLU A 291 13.47 -13.67 8.22
CA GLU A 291 13.62 -13.13 9.58
C GLU A 291 12.27 -13.23 10.34
N GLN A 292 11.18 -12.85 9.71
CA GLN A 292 9.84 -12.93 10.31
C GLN A 292 9.42 -14.38 10.60
N ILE A 293 9.60 -15.28 9.64
CA ILE A 293 9.29 -16.72 9.81
C ILE A 293 10.11 -17.32 10.96
N ILE A 294 11.39 -16.96 11.09
CA ILE A 294 12.22 -17.42 12.21
C ILE A 294 11.66 -16.92 13.55
N LYS A 295 11.27 -15.64 13.65
CA LYS A 295 10.63 -15.09 14.86
C LYS A 295 9.34 -15.86 15.23
N LEU A 296 8.50 -16.14 14.24
CA LEU A 296 7.28 -16.91 14.47
C LEU A 296 7.57 -18.35 14.90
N LYS A 297 8.58 -19.02 14.33
CA LYS A 297 9.04 -20.36 14.75
C LYS A 297 9.53 -20.38 16.21
N GLN A 298 10.16 -19.31 16.65
CA GLN A 298 10.58 -19.19 18.06
C GLN A 298 9.38 -19.03 18.99
N ALA A 299 8.38 -18.23 18.59
CA ALA A 299 7.17 -18.01 19.36
C ALA A 299 6.28 -19.28 19.48
N THR A 300 6.38 -20.25 18.55
CA THR A 300 5.66 -21.52 18.65
C THR A 300 6.28 -22.50 19.68
N LYS A 301 7.53 -22.23 20.13
CA LYS A 301 8.24 -23.08 21.10
C LYS A 301 8.17 -22.57 22.53
N SER A 302 7.68 -21.34 22.70
CA SER A 302 7.47 -20.67 23.99
C SER A 302 6.08 -20.93 24.51
#